data_20a66d38b3b5d249c14de1b34c5527b8
#
_entry.id   20a66d38b3b5d249c14de1b34c5527b8
#
_cell.length_a   1.000
_cell.length_b   1.000
_cell.length_c   1.000
_cell.angle_alpha   90.00
_cell.angle_beta   90.00
_cell.angle_gamma   90.00
#
_symmetry.space_group_name_H-M   'P 1'
#
loop_
_entity.id
_entity.type
_entity.pdbx_description
1 polymer ?
#
loop_
_entity_poly.entity_id
_entity_poly.type
_entity_poly.pdbx_seq_one_letter_code
_entity_poly.pdbx_strand_id
1 'polypeptide(L)'
;VKDILMVSLTGGVNHYISNGNTYNHTHTNFYYRAQMMAMYKKFTAILQANSAYDRFSGETMDGGENIHMIMVTYNTGKFTVGAGYTMPFSGQYKRYSENRNLYSPAKMDTYANDFARMLLLKFSWNFNYGRRMKDSSKRLNNTDTDSGIVIAN
;
A
#
# COMPACT_ATOMS: atom_id res chain seq x y z
N VAL A 1 9.48 13.13 -19.69
CA VAL A 1 9.38 12.30 -18.47
C VAL A 1 10.67 11.49 -18.41
N LYS A 2 11.43 11.60 -17.32
CA LYS A 2 12.61 10.76 -17.09
C LYS A 2 12.12 9.35 -16.71
N ASP A 3 12.82 8.34 -17.22
CA ASP A 3 12.58 6.96 -16.83
C ASP A 3 12.98 6.80 -15.36
N ILE A 4 12.13 6.16 -14.58
CA ILE A 4 12.30 6.03 -13.13
C ILE A 4 12.11 4.54 -12.78
N LEU A 5 13.03 4.03 -11.98
CA LEU A 5 12.90 2.75 -11.32
C LEU A 5 13.00 2.98 -9.81
N MET A 6 11.95 2.63 -9.11
CA MET A 6 11.90 2.67 -7.65
C MET A 6 11.75 1.24 -7.11
N VAL A 7 12.61 0.87 -6.20
CA VAL A 7 12.54 -0.42 -5.50
C VAL A 7 12.54 -0.14 -4.01
N SER A 8 11.59 -0.69 -3.31
CA SER A 8 11.49 -0.65 -1.86
C SER A 8 11.41 -2.06 -1.32
N LEU A 9 12.28 -2.39 -0.40
CA LEU A 9 12.28 -3.66 0.31
C LEU A 9 12.27 -3.37 1.81
N THR A 10 11.28 -3.90 2.50
CA THR A 10 11.15 -3.82 3.95
C THR A 10 11.02 -5.22 4.50
N GLY A 11 11.72 -5.53 5.56
CA GLY A 11 11.62 -6.81 6.24
C GLY A 11 11.85 -6.65 7.73
N GLY A 12 11.35 -7.58 8.50
CA GLY A 12 11.51 -7.57 9.95
C GLY A 12 10.99 -8.84 10.59
N VAL A 13 11.08 -8.83 11.91
CA VAL A 13 10.62 -9.91 12.78
C VAL A 13 9.60 -9.35 13.76
N ASN A 14 8.46 -10.01 13.86
CA ASN A 14 7.50 -9.74 14.92
C ASN A 14 7.59 -10.86 15.95
N HIS A 15 7.75 -10.49 17.21
CA HIS A 15 7.70 -11.42 18.32
C HIS A 15 6.52 -11.04 19.22
N TYR A 16 5.53 -11.89 19.24
CA TYR A 16 4.31 -11.72 20.04
C TYR A 16 4.41 -12.51 21.33
N ILE A 17 4.06 -11.87 22.43
CA ILE A 17 3.93 -12.48 23.73
C ILE A 17 2.53 -12.16 24.22
N SER A 18 1.74 -13.20 24.52
CA SER A 18 0.39 -13.05 25.04
C SER A 18 0.26 -13.85 26.33
N ASN A 19 0.16 -13.12 27.44
CA ASN A 19 0.08 -13.69 28.79
C ASN A 19 -1.25 -13.34 29.42
N GLY A 20 -1.91 -14.34 29.97
CA GLY A 20 -3.10 -14.20 30.80
C GLY A 20 -2.92 -14.99 32.09
N ASN A 21 -3.95 -15.01 32.93
CA ASN A 21 -3.90 -15.74 34.21
C ASN A 21 -3.74 -17.26 34.04
N THR A 22 -4.20 -17.80 32.91
CA THR A 22 -4.24 -19.22 32.60
C THR A 22 -3.48 -19.66 31.39
N TYR A 23 -2.87 -18.70 30.65
CA TYR A 23 -2.16 -18.99 29.41
C TYR A 23 -0.90 -18.15 29.25
N ASN A 24 0.06 -18.69 28.52
CA ASN A 24 1.26 -18.02 28.11
C ASN A 24 1.62 -18.50 26.70
N HIS A 25 1.41 -17.64 25.70
CA HIS A 25 1.67 -17.96 24.31
C HIS A 25 2.71 -17.00 23.72
N THR A 26 3.65 -17.56 22.99
CA THR A 26 4.63 -16.80 22.23
C THR A 26 4.58 -17.21 20.76
N HIS A 27 4.78 -16.26 19.89
CA HIS A 27 4.86 -16.50 18.45
C HIS A 27 5.84 -15.54 17.82
N THR A 28 6.68 -16.04 16.92
CA THR A 28 7.64 -15.24 16.16
C THR A 28 7.40 -15.47 14.68
N ASN A 29 7.20 -14.41 13.95
CA ASN A 29 7.12 -14.47 12.49
C ASN A 29 8.05 -13.46 11.81
N PHE A 30 8.52 -13.84 10.63
CA PHE A 30 9.26 -12.96 9.74
C PHE A 30 8.30 -12.36 8.73
N TYR A 31 8.48 -11.08 8.43
CA TYR A 31 7.71 -10.44 7.39
C TYR A 31 8.63 -9.74 6.38
N TYR A 32 8.16 -9.68 5.16
CA TYR A 32 8.76 -8.85 4.13
C TYR A 32 7.69 -8.15 3.30
N ARG A 33 8.05 -7.01 2.78
CA ARG A 33 7.30 -6.26 1.77
C ARG A 33 8.27 -5.81 0.70
N ALA A 34 8.01 -6.22 -0.53
CA ALA A 34 8.76 -5.80 -1.70
C ALA A 34 7.83 -5.02 -2.63
N GLN A 35 8.23 -3.86 -3.03
CA GLN A 35 7.52 -3.03 -3.99
C GLN A 35 8.50 -2.52 -5.04
N MET A 36 8.14 -2.68 -6.29
CA MET A 36 8.86 -2.15 -7.44
C MET A 36 7.91 -1.31 -8.27
N MET A 37 8.33 -0.12 -8.66
CA MET A 37 7.65 0.73 -9.61
C MET A 37 8.63 1.14 -10.69
N ALA A 38 8.30 0.82 -11.93
CA ALA A 38 9.06 1.22 -13.11
C ALA A 38 8.21 2.14 -13.97
N MET A 39 8.75 3.30 -14.33
CA MET A 39 8.13 4.25 -15.24
C MET A 39 9.01 4.40 -16.47
N TYR A 40 8.45 4.10 -17.63
CA TYR A 40 9.12 4.26 -18.92
C TYR A 40 8.19 4.97 -19.90
N LYS A 41 8.53 6.17 -20.30
CA LYS A 41 7.71 7.02 -21.20
C LYS A 41 6.28 7.18 -20.63
N LYS A 42 5.31 6.53 -21.24
CA LYS A 42 3.88 6.56 -20.86
C LYS A 42 3.44 5.32 -20.07
N PHE A 43 4.34 4.38 -19.87
CA PHE A 43 4.06 3.15 -19.14
C PHE A 43 4.46 3.27 -17.69
N THR A 44 3.65 2.70 -16.81
CA THR A 44 4.00 2.47 -15.40
C THR A 44 3.70 1.02 -15.06
N ALA A 45 4.71 0.32 -14.58
CA ALA A 45 4.57 -1.04 -14.06
C ALA A 45 4.77 -1.02 -12.55
N ILE A 46 3.89 -1.69 -11.82
CA ILE A 46 3.96 -1.84 -10.37
C ILE A 46 3.94 -3.32 -10.05
N LEU A 47 4.89 -3.76 -9.23
CA LEU A 47 4.93 -5.08 -8.63
C LEU A 47 4.90 -4.88 -7.11
N GLN A 48 4.01 -5.58 -6.44
CA GLN A 48 3.94 -5.62 -4.99
C GLN A 48 3.87 -7.07 -4.52
N ALA A 49 4.78 -7.43 -3.62
CA ALA A 49 4.82 -8.72 -2.97
C ALA A 49 4.97 -8.55 -1.46
N ASN A 50 4.13 -9.25 -0.69
CA ASN A 50 4.15 -9.21 0.76
C ASN A 50 4.20 -10.63 1.30
N SER A 51 4.88 -10.83 2.44
CA SER A 51 4.80 -12.11 3.15
C SER A 51 3.39 -12.36 3.69
N ALA A 52 3.09 -13.60 3.99
CA ALA A 52 1.99 -13.94 4.87
C ALA A 52 2.12 -13.17 6.21
N TYR A 53 1.02 -12.97 6.87
CA TYR A 53 0.99 -12.33 8.18
C TYR A 53 0.43 -13.28 9.23
N ASP A 54 0.96 -13.15 10.44
CA ASP A 54 0.43 -13.81 11.64
C ASP A 54 0.25 -12.73 12.71
N ARG A 55 -0.87 -12.76 13.37
CA ARG A 55 -1.20 -11.84 14.46
C ARG A 55 -1.73 -12.64 15.63
N PHE A 56 -1.18 -12.35 16.80
CA PHE A 56 -1.60 -12.97 18.04
C PHE A 56 -2.45 -12.00 18.85
N SER A 57 -3.60 -12.45 19.34
CA SER A 57 -4.48 -11.68 20.21
C SER A 57 -5.09 -12.60 21.26
N GLY A 58 -4.71 -12.41 22.52
CA GLY A 58 -5.11 -13.30 23.60
C GLY A 58 -4.62 -14.73 23.34
N GLU A 59 -5.54 -15.66 23.24
CA GLU A 59 -5.29 -17.07 22.93
C GLU A 59 -5.50 -17.40 21.45
N THR A 60 -5.88 -16.39 20.63
CA THR A 60 -6.19 -16.60 19.23
C THR A 60 -5.05 -16.09 18.33
N MET A 61 -4.64 -16.92 17.42
CA MET A 61 -3.71 -16.60 16.36
C MET A 61 -4.47 -16.51 15.02
N ASP A 62 -4.47 -15.34 14.42
CA ASP A 62 -5.02 -15.08 13.10
C ASP A 62 -3.89 -14.85 12.10
N GLY A 63 -3.99 -15.48 10.96
CA GLY A 63 -3.00 -15.34 9.93
C GLY A 63 -3.54 -15.57 8.52
N GLY A 64 -2.71 -15.32 7.55
CA GLY A 64 -3.07 -15.56 6.18
C GLY A 64 -2.12 -14.94 5.18
N GLU A 65 -2.41 -15.20 3.92
CA GLU A 65 -1.67 -14.63 2.81
C GLU A 65 -2.01 -13.15 2.64
N ASN A 66 -1.01 -12.36 2.26
CA ASN A 66 -1.19 -11.01 1.79
C ASN A 66 -1.33 -10.98 0.27
N ILE A 67 -2.03 -9.98 -0.23
CA ILE A 67 -2.25 -9.83 -1.66
C ILE A 67 -0.93 -9.43 -2.34
N HIS A 68 -0.53 -10.21 -3.33
CA HIS A 68 0.50 -9.87 -4.30
C HIS A 68 -0.16 -9.31 -5.55
N MET A 69 0.46 -8.32 -6.18
CA MET A 69 -0.13 -7.66 -7.33
C MET A 69 0.94 -7.28 -8.35
N ILE A 70 0.63 -7.51 -9.61
CA ILE A 70 1.36 -6.94 -10.75
C ILE A 70 0.35 -6.09 -11.52
N MET A 71 0.72 -4.86 -11.87
CA MET A 71 -0.12 -3.96 -12.66
C MET A 71 0.73 -3.19 -13.65
N VAL A 72 0.25 -3.08 -14.88
CA VAL A 72 0.84 -2.24 -15.92
C VAL A 72 -0.20 -1.26 -16.39
N THR A 73 0.15 0.02 -16.46
CA THR A 73 -0.73 1.09 -16.93
C THR A 73 -0.06 1.87 -18.05
N TYR A 74 -0.87 2.34 -18.98
CA TYR A 74 -0.47 3.25 -20.07
C TYR A 74 -1.24 4.55 -19.95
N ASN A 75 -0.52 5.68 -19.85
CA ASN A 75 -1.10 7.00 -19.65
C ASN A 75 -0.86 7.89 -20.87
N THR A 76 -1.95 8.33 -21.51
CA THR A 76 -1.89 9.27 -22.65
C THR A 76 -1.98 10.74 -22.24
N GLY A 77 -2.22 11.02 -20.94
CA GLY A 77 -2.54 12.34 -20.41
C GLY A 77 -4.05 12.61 -20.35
N LYS A 78 -4.83 12.19 -21.35
CA LYS A 78 -6.30 12.28 -21.33
C LYS A 78 -6.94 11.05 -20.69
N PHE A 79 -6.42 9.88 -20.94
CA PHE A 79 -6.90 8.63 -20.36
C PHE A 79 -5.73 7.73 -19.93
N THR A 80 -6.01 6.90 -18.95
CA THR A 80 -5.12 5.85 -18.48
C THR A 80 -5.85 4.52 -18.63
N VAL A 81 -5.20 3.58 -19.29
CA VAL A 81 -5.65 2.18 -19.36
C VAL A 81 -4.63 1.29 -18.68
N GLY A 82 -5.08 0.21 -18.09
CA GLY A 82 -4.17 -0.71 -17.42
C GLY A 82 -4.77 -2.09 -17.25
N ALA A 83 -3.87 -3.04 -17.08
CA ALA A 83 -4.19 -4.40 -16.71
C ALA A 83 -3.31 -4.82 -15.55
N GLY A 84 -3.88 -5.58 -14.64
CA GLY A 84 -3.20 -6.13 -13.48
C GLY A 84 -3.62 -7.55 -13.19
N TYR A 85 -2.85 -8.19 -12.36
CA TYR A 85 -3.08 -9.56 -11.95
C TYR A 85 -2.78 -9.69 -10.47
N THR A 86 -3.73 -10.21 -9.71
CA THR A 86 -3.56 -10.44 -8.27
C THR A 86 -3.18 -11.89 -8.01
N MET A 87 -2.42 -12.11 -6.96
CA MET A 87 -1.98 -13.42 -6.49
C MET A 87 -1.39 -14.31 -7.61
N PRO A 88 -0.41 -13.79 -8.41
CA PRO A 88 0.11 -14.53 -9.57
C PRO A 88 0.78 -15.85 -9.18
N PHE A 89 1.25 -15.95 -7.94
CA PHE A 89 2.03 -17.09 -7.46
C PHE A 89 1.22 -18.04 -6.56
N SER A 90 0.00 -17.64 -6.15
CA SER A 90 -0.86 -18.43 -5.27
C SER A 90 -2.09 -18.94 -6.00
N GLY A 91 -2.37 -20.23 -5.88
CA GLY A 91 -3.56 -20.86 -6.45
C GLY A 91 -4.84 -20.55 -5.68
N GLN A 92 -4.71 -20.21 -4.40
CA GLN A 92 -5.81 -19.93 -3.47
C GLN A 92 -5.37 -18.86 -2.49
N TYR A 93 -6.29 -18.02 -2.06
CA TYR A 93 -6.06 -17.11 -0.95
C TYR A 93 -6.44 -17.82 0.36
N LYS A 94 -5.45 -18.03 1.23
CA LYS A 94 -5.63 -18.76 2.49
C LYS A 94 -5.63 -17.79 3.67
N ARG A 95 -6.61 -17.96 4.55
CA ARG A 95 -6.63 -17.37 5.90
C ARG A 95 -6.84 -18.47 6.93
N TYR A 96 -6.31 -18.29 8.11
CA TYR A 96 -6.54 -19.19 9.22
C TYR A 96 -6.76 -18.43 10.52
N SER A 97 -7.51 -19.06 11.42
CA SER A 97 -7.69 -18.61 12.79
C SER A 97 -7.56 -19.85 13.69
N GLU A 98 -6.70 -19.76 14.67
CA GLU A 98 -6.39 -20.83 15.61
C GLU A 98 -6.59 -20.31 17.04
N ASN A 99 -7.61 -20.81 17.73
CA ASN A 99 -7.79 -20.60 19.15
C ASN A 99 -7.00 -21.67 19.91
N ARG A 100 -6.02 -21.25 20.68
CA ARG A 100 -5.14 -22.12 21.49
C ARG A 100 -5.58 -22.25 22.93
N ASN A 101 -6.85 -21.97 23.23
CA ASN A 101 -7.40 -22.15 24.55
C ASN A 101 -7.30 -23.63 25.01
N LEU A 102 -6.86 -23.84 26.25
CA LEU A 102 -6.59 -25.15 26.77
C LEU A 102 -7.88 -26.04 26.86
N TYR A 103 -9.03 -25.40 27.08
CA TYR A 103 -10.29 -26.11 27.27
C TYR A 103 -11.11 -26.26 26.01
N SER A 104 -10.92 -25.40 25.05
CA SER A 104 -11.67 -25.40 23.78
C SER A 104 -10.81 -24.97 22.62
N PRO A 105 -9.77 -25.74 22.27
CA PRO A 105 -8.95 -25.41 21.11
C PRO A 105 -9.78 -25.56 19.83
N ALA A 106 -9.62 -24.61 18.91
CA ALA A 106 -10.30 -24.64 17.63
C ALA A 106 -9.39 -24.07 16.54
N LYS A 107 -9.44 -24.68 15.35
CA LYS A 107 -8.73 -24.21 14.19
C LYS A 107 -9.68 -24.12 13.00
N MET A 108 -9.66 -22.98 12.32
CA MET A 108 -10.43 -22.72 11.13
C MET A 108 -9.50 -22.24 10.01
N ASP A 109 -9.48 -23.00 8.93
CA ASP A 109 -8.79 -22.62 7.69
C ASP A 109 -9.85 -22.19 6.66
N THR A 110 -9.72 -20.99 6.13
CA THR A 110 -10.61 -20.44 5.09
C THR A 110 -9.82 -20.28 3.80
N TYR A 111 -10.38 -20.81 2.72
CA TYR A 111 -9.81 -20.71 1.37
C TYR A 111 -10.76 -19.92 0.49
N ALA A 112 -10.24 -18.90 -0.19
CA ALA A 112 -11.00 -18.12 -1.15
C ALA A 112 -10.33 -18.20 -2.52
N ASN A 113 -11.01 -18.81 -3.47
CA ASN A 113 -10.50 -18.93 -4.85
C ASN A 113 -10.73 -17.65 -5.64
N ASP A 114 -11.75 -16.88 -5.28
CA ASP A 114 -12.19 -15.70 -6.03
C ASP A 114 -11.18 -14.55 -6.03
N PHE A 115 -10.31 -14.50 -5.02
CA PHE A 115 -9.24 -13.50 -4.92
C PHE A 115 -7.92 -13.93 -5.53
N ALA A 116 -7.76 -15.23 -5.80
CA ALA A 116 -6.57 -15.77 -6.41
C ALA A 116 -6.66 -15.66 -7.94
N ARG A 117 -5.57 -15.25 -8.58
CA ARG A 117 -5.45 -15.17 -10.05
C ARG A 117 -6.51 -14.27 -10.70
N MET A 118 -6.90 -13.19 -10.03
CA MET A 118 -7.90 -12.26 -10.57
C MET A 118 -7.24 -11.28 -11.55
N LEU A 119 -7.81 -11.17 -12.74
CA LEU A 119 -7.46 -10.14 -13.72
C LEU A 119 -8.14 -8.83 -13.35
N LEU A 120 -7.35 -7.77 -13.25
CA LEU A 120 -7.81 -6.40 -13.00
C LEU A 120 -7.69 -5.58 -14.29
N LEU A 121 -8.75 -4.89 -14.66
CA LEU A 121 -8.73 -3.91 -15.74
C LEU A 121 -8.97 -2.53 -15.15
N LYS A 122 -8.15 -1.56 -15.56
CA LYS A 122 -8.26 -0.17 -15.13
C LYS A 122 -8.50 0.72 -16.35
N PHE A 123 -9.54 1.54 -16.25
CA PHE A 123 -9.79 2.63 -17.20
C PHE A 123 -10.05 3.90 -16.39
N SER A 124 -9.36 4.98 -16.71
CA SER A 124 -9.56 6.29 -16.10
C SER A 124 -9.51 7.36 -17.19
N TRP A 125 -10.46 8.26 -17.19
CA TRP A 125 -10.52 9.37 -18.11
C TRP A 125 -10.47 10.69 -17.34
N ASN A 126 -9.52 11.55 -17.69
CA ASN A 126 -9.35 12.86 -17.09
C ASN A 126 -10.07 13.91 -17.95
N PHE A 127 -11.21 14.37 -17.49
CA PHE A 127 -11.91 15.50 -18.04
C PHE A 127 -11.38 16.78 -17.43
N ASN A 128 -10.70 17.58 -18.22
CA ASN A 128 -10.37 18.95 -17.86
C ASN A 128 -11.35 19.87 -18.58
N TYR A 129 -12.48 20.17 -17.95
CA TYR A 129 -13.41 21.18 -18.39
C TYR A 129 -13.21 22.43 -17.53
N GLY A 130 -12.71 23.52 -18.16
CA GLY A 130 -12.54 24.79 -17.48
C GLY A 130 -11.36 25.61 -18.06
N ARG A 131 -11.42 26.92 -17.88
CA ARG A 131 -10.31 27.83 -18.17
C ARG A 131 -9.17 27.53 -17.20
N ARG A 132 -8.00 27.17 -17.71
CA ARG A 132 -6.79 27.17 -16.86
C ARG A 132 -6.60 28.59 -16.33
N MET A 133 -6.89 28.80 -15.06
CA MET A 133 -6.38 29.97 -14.37
C MET A 133 -4.86 29.83 -14.38
N LYS A 134 -4.18 30.75 -15.10
CA LYS A 134 -2.76 30.92 -14.88
C LYS A 134 -2.63 31.37 -13.44
N ASP A 135 -1.96 30.57 -12.62
CA ASP A 135 -1.47 31.07 -11.33
C ASP A 135 -0.67 32.33 -11.63
N SER A 136 -1.29 33.48 -11.41
CA SER A 136 -0.56 34.72 -11.32
C SER A 136 0.22 34.64 -10.01
N SER A 137 1.41 34.07 -10.06
CA SER A 137 2.40 34.31 -9.04
C SER A 137 2.75 35.80 -9.10
N LYS A 138 1.88 36.63 -8.55
CA LYS A 138 2.25 38.00 -8.17
C LYS A 138 3.32 37.82 -7.10
N ARG A 139 4.58 37.91 -7.53
CA ARG A 139 5.65 38.27 -6.63
C ARG A 139 5.24 39.64 -6.10
N LEU A 140 4.78 39.68 -4.86
CA LEU A 140 4.74 40.89 -4.09
C LEU A 140 6.20 41.34 -3.93
N ASN A 141 6.63 42.20 -4.82
CA ASN A 141 7.87 42.93 -4.64
C ASN A 141 7.58 44.00 -3.58
N ASN A 142 7.70 43.58 -2.30
CA ASN A 142 7.72 44.54 -1.19
C ASN A 142 9.08 45.23 -1.20
N THR A 143 9.22 46.19 -2.08
CA THR A 143 10.28 47.22 -2.02
C THR A 143 9.75 48.50 -1.42
N ASP A 144 8.78 48.44 -0.50
CA ASP A 144 8.44 49.56 0.37
C ASP A 144 9.47 49.65 1.49
N THR A 145 10.59 50.20 1.18
CA THR A 145 11.57 50.72 2.17
C THR A 145 11.25 52.20 2.49
N ASP A 146 10.01 52.60 2.51
CA ASP A 146 9.61 53.87 3.13
C ASP A 146 9.40 53.66 4.64
N SER A 147 10.49 53.82 5.36
CA SER A 147 10.43 54.10 6.78
C SER A 147 9.79 55.48 6.99
N GLY A 148 8.45 55.50 7.16
CA GLY A 148 7.74 56.70 7.56
C GLY A 148 8.15 57.15 8.98
N ILE A 149 9.29 57.83 9.07
CA ILE A 149 9.62 58.58 10.27
C ILE A 149 8.91 59.92 10.14
N VAL A 150 7.79 60.01 10.81
CA VAL A 150 7.12 61.34 11.02
C VAL A 150 7.96 62.07 12.06
N ILE A 151 8.74 63.05 11.61
CA ILE A 151 9.36 64.02 12.49
C ILE A 151 8.30 65.09 12.76
N ALA A 152 7.72 65.05 13.98
CA ALA A 152 6.88 66.13 14.45
C ALA A 152 7.75 67.30 14.92
N ASN A 153 7.56 68.46 14.30
CA ASN A 153 8.01 69.78 14.81
C ASN A 153 7.06 70.31 15.84
#